data_3e90a0afe3d0c5f294e6823b90b480be
#
_entry.id   3e90a0afe3d0c5f294e6823b90b480be
#
_cell.length_a   1.000
_cell.length_b   1.000
_cell.length_c   1.000
_cell.angle_alpha   90.00
_cell.angle_beta   90.00
_cell.angle_gamma   90.00
#
_symmetry.space_group_name_H-M   'P 1'
#
loop_
_entity.id
_entity.type
_entity.pdbx_description
1 polymer ?
#
loop_
_entity_poly.entity_id
_entity_poly.type
_entity_poly.pdbx_seq_one_letter_code
_entity_poly.pdbx_strand_id
1 'polypeptide(L)'
;PKNTPEKDLVMTPEYLAKDIIRHFNPTGKILDPSRGAGAFYDNFDTDNKDWCELGEGKDFINYSEKVDWIITNPPWSKMQVFLEHGMKVADNIVYLTTINHYTTKKRIRDMRNYNFAIKEIYCVSTPSKPWPQLGFQLAAVHTQKGYEGGIDMTYSCLLYTSPSPRD
;
A
#
# COMPACT_ATOMS: atom_id res chain seq x y z
N PRO A 1 -12.67 17.87 3.96
CA PRO A 1 -13.90 17.09 3.82
C PRO A 1 -14.38 16.65 5.21
N LYS A 2 -15.59 17.01 5.56
CA LYS A 2 -16.14 16.87 6.91
C LYS A 2 -16.29 15.42 7.40
N ASN A 3 -15.96 14.41 6.62
CA ASN A 3 -16.22 13.00 6.92
C ASN A 3 -15.05 12.05 6.64
N THR A 4 -13.82 12.53 6.46
CA THR A 4 -12.67 11.63 6.33
C THR A 4 -12.30 11.09 7.70
N PRO A 5 -12.26 9.76 7.91
CA PRO A 5 -11.83 9.20 9.19
C PRO A 5 -10.43 9.68 9.56
N GLU A 6 -10.21 9.98 10.83
CA GLU A 6 -8.93 10.50 11.32
C GLU A 6 -7.75 9.60 10.91
N LYS A 7 -7.94 8.29 10.94
CA LYS A 7 -6.92 7.31 10.52
C LYS A 7 -6.53 7.41 9.05
N ASP A 8 -7.40 7.96 8.20
CA ASP A 8 -7.12 8.13 6.77
C ASP A 8 -6.34 9.42 6.48
N LEU A 9 -6.15 10.28 7.48
CA LEU A 9 -5.43 11.53 7.36
C LEU A 9 -3.97 11.44 7.79
N VAL A 10 -3.53 10.27 8.24
CA VAL A 10 -2.17 10.08 8.75
C VAL A 10 -1.17 9.99 7.60
N MET A 11 -0.16 10.86 7.65
CA MET A 11 0.90 10.91 6.65
C MET A 11 1.92 9.79 6.86
N THR A 12 2.35 9.16 5.78
CA THR A 12 3.41 8.14 5.82
C THR A 12 4.76 8.81 6.05
N PRO A 13 5.54 8.38 7.06
CA PRO A 13 6.91 8.87 7.23
C PRO A 13 7.76 8.54 6.00
N GLU A 14 8.63 9.47 5.62
CA GLU A 14 9.48 9.31 4.44
C GLU A 14 10.39 8.08 4.52
N TYR A 15 10.96 7.81 5.71
CA TYR A 15 11.83 6.65 5.89
C TYR A 15 11.12 5.33 5.60
N LEU A 16 9.84 5.24 5.97
CA LEU A 16 9.03 4.05 5.75
C LEU A 16 8.70 3.87 4.27
N ALA A 17 8.31 4.95 3.59
CA ALA A 17 8.06 4.92 2.16
C ALA A 17 9.31 4.50 1.38
N LYS A 18 10.47 5.06 1.72
CA LYS A 18 11.75 4.69 1.11
C LYS A 18 12.10 3.23 1.32
N ASP A 19 11.89 2.71 2.52
CA ASP A 19 12.13 1.30 2.85
C ASP A 19 11.28 0.37 1.98
N ILE A 20 9.99 0.65 1.87
CA ILE A 20 9.05 -0.13 1.06
C ILE A 20 9.43 -0.08 -0.42
N ILE A 21 9.69 1.10 -0.96
CA ILE A 21 10.08 1.28 -2.37
C ILE A 21 11.36 0.51 -2.68
N ARG A 22 12.36 0.60 -1.80
CA ARG A 22 13.63 -0.11 -1.96
C ARG A 22 13.42 -1.62 -1.96
N HIS A 23 12.57 -2.11 -1.06
CA HIS A 23 12.32 -3.55 -0.93
C HIS A 23 11.68 -4.13 -2.19
N PHE A 24 10.64 -3.48 -2.72
CA PHE A 24 9.91 -3.99 -3.87
C PHE A 24 10.59 -3.65 -5.20
N ASN A 25 11.38 -2.58 -5.24
CA ASN A 25 12.12 -2.14 -6.43
C ASN A 25 11.23 -2.14 -7.71
N PRO A 26 10.13 -1.37 -7.71
CA PRO A 26 9.17 -1.39 -8.81
C PRO A 26 9.79 -0.90 -10.12
N THR A 27 9.35 -1.48 -11.23
CA THR A 27 9.80 -1.15 -12.58
C THR A 27 8.62 -0.78 -13.48
N GLY A 28 8.90 -0.07 -14.58
CA GLY A 28 7.86 0.39 -15.49
C GLY A 28 7.13 1.63 -14.97
N LYS A 29 5.86 1.76 -15.32
CA LYS A 29 5.03 2.89 -14.87
C LYS A 29 4.50 2.65 -13.47
N ILE A 30 4.71 3.61 -12.57
CA ILE A 30 4.33 3.51 -11.16
C ILE A 30 3.28 4.58 -10.85
N LEU A 31 2.20 4.17 -10.20
CA LEU A 31 1.13 5.06 -9.75
C LEU A 31 1.06 5.10 -8.22
N ASP A 32 0.97 6.31 -7.68
CA ASP A 32 0.54 6.56 -6.30
C ASP A 32 -0.90 7.09 -6.33
N PRO A 33 -1.91 6.25 -6.06
CA PRO A 33 -3.31 6.65 -6.18
C PRO A 33 -3.83 7.47 -4.98
N SER A 34 -3.00 7.69 -3.98
CA SER A 34 -3.34 8.41 -2.75
C SER A 34 -2.10 9.17 -2.26
N ARG A 35 -1.65 10.13 -3.08
CA ARG A 35 -0.35 10.78 -2.94
C ARG A 35 -0.13 11.46 -1.59
N GLY A 36 -1.16 12.12 -1.04
CA GLY A 36 -1.04 12.90 0.18
C GLY A 36 0.07 13.93 0.08
N ALA A 37 1.01 13.93 1.03
CA ALA A 37 2.18 14.81 1.03
C ALA A 37 3.31 14.34 0.11
N GLY A 38 3.17 13.19 -0.56
CA GLY A 38 4.13 12.73 -1.55
C GLY A 38 5.20 11.76 -1.05
N ALA A 39 5.04 11.17 0.14
CA ALA A 39 6.06 10.29 0.70
C ALA A 39 6.45 9.13 -0.23
N PHE A 40 5.49 8.53 -0.92
CA PHE A 40 5.77 7.51 -1.93
C PHE A 40 6.14 8.13 -3.27
N TYR A 41 5.26 8.98 -3.81
CA TYR A 41 5.43 9.55 -5.15
C TYR A 41 6.78 10.23 -5.36
N ASP A 42 7.19 11.07 -4.42
CA ASP A 42 8.43 11.84 -4.52
C ASP A 42 9.68 10.96 -4.45
N ASN A 43 9.57 9.74 -3.91
CA ASN A 43 10.67 8.80 -3.74
C ASN A 43 10.69 7.66 -4.76
N PHE A 44 9.78 7.62 -5.73
CA PHE A 44 9.90 6.71 -6.87
C PHE A 44 11.11 7.13 -7.72
N ASP A 45 12.05 6.23 -7.90
CA ASP A 45 13.31 6.48 -8.64
C ASP A 45 13.07 6.35 -10.15
N THR A 46 12.14 7.13 -10.68
CA THR A 46 11.82 7.18 -12.10
C THR A 46 10.98 8.41 -12.39
N ASP A 47 11.05 8.90 -13.63
CA ASP A 47 10.13 9.93 -14.14
C ASP A 47 8.85 9.32 -14.72
N ASN A 48 8.84 8.00 -14.95
CA ASN A 48 7.67 7.26 -15.46
C ASN A 48 6.71 6.95 -14.31
N LYS A 49 6.09 7.99 -13.77
CA LYS A 49 5.21 7.92 -12.60
C LYS A 49 4.04 8.87 -12.72
N ASP A 50 2.97 8.54 -12.01
CA ASP A 50 1.75 9.35 -11.95
C ASP A 50 1.16 9.29 -10.55
N TRP A 51 0.17 10.14 -10.28
CA TRP A 51 -0.45 10.22 -8.97
C TRP A 51 -1.93 10.57 -9.05
N CYS A 52 -2.68 10.21 -8.02
CA CYS A 52 -4.02 10.71 -7.74
C CYS A 52 -4.07 11.26 -6.32
N GLU A 53 -4.90 12.25 -6.11
CA GLU A 53 -5.19 12.80 -4.79
C GLU A 53 -6.58 13.44 -4.83
N LEU A 54 -7.49 12.88 -4.04
CA LEU A 54 -8.89 13.33 -4.04
C LEU A 54 -9.02 14.81 -3.65
N GLY A 55 -8.23 15.25 -2.67
CA GLY A 55 -8.21 16.65 -2.23
C GLY A 55 -7.73 17.65 -3.30
N GLU A 56 -7.09 17.17 -4.35
CA GLU A 56 -6.61 17.97 -5.47
C GLU A 56 -7.41 17.70 -6.75
N GLY A 57 -8.59 17.09 -6.64
CA GLY A 57 -9.50 16.86 -7.77
C GLY A 57 -9.11 15.73 -8.70
N LYS A 58 -8.13 14.89 -8.34
CA LYS A 58 -7.70 13.70 -9.10
C LYS A 58 -8.12 12.44 -8.36
N ASP A 59 -9.37 12.04 -8.55
CA ASP A 59 -9.92 10.87 -7.91
C ASP A 59 -9.42 9.58 -8.59
N PHE A 60 -8.89 8.65 -7.80
CA PHE A 60 -8.36 7.39 -8.30
C PHE A 60 -9.37 6.57 -9.10
N ILE A 61 -10.66 6.58 -8.72
CA ILE A 61 -11.66 5.79 -9.45
C ILE A 61 -11.87 6.26 -10.89
N ASN A 62 -11.44 7.47 -11.22
CA ASN A 62 -11.48 8.01 -12.58
C ASN A 62 -10.19 7.77 -13.37
N TYR A 63 -9.19 7.16 -12.74
CA TYR A 63 -7.92 6.83 -13.40
C TYR A 63 -8.11 5.59 -14.27
N SER A 64 -7.79 5.66 -15.56
CA SER A 64 -8.08 4.60 -16.54
C SER A 64 -6.84 4.08 -17.29
N GLU A 65 -5.68 4.69 -17.11
CA GLU A 65 -4.45 4.22 -17.75
C GLU A 65 -3.93 2.95 -17.09
N LYS A 66 -3.32 2.06 -17.88
CA LYS A 66 -2.64 0.89 -17.36
C LYS A 66 -1.28 1.27 -16.78
N VAL A 67 -0.97 0.71 -15.60
CA VAL A 67 0.32 0.89 -14.93
C VAL A 67 0.90 -0.47 -14.55
N ASP A 68 2.21 -0.50 -14.34
CA ASP A 68 2.88 -1.75 -13.93
C ASP A 68 2.79 -1.95 -12.42
N TRP A 69 2.88 -0.88 -11.66
CA TRP A 69 2.85 -0.91 -10.20
C TRP A 69 1.98 0.19 -9.62
N ILE A 70 1.28 -0.16 -8.56
CA ILE A 70 0.71 0.79 -7.59
C ILE A 70 1.44 0.59 -6.28
N ILE A 71 1.95 1.65 -5.67
CA ILE A 71 2.50 1.63 -4.31
C ILE A 71 2.00 2.86 -3.57
N THR A 72 1.29 2.65 -2.45
CA THR A 72 0.76 3.75 -1.64
C THR A 72 0.36 3.28 -0.25
N ASN A 73 0.08 4.27 0.61
CA ASN A 73 -0.72 4.10 1.82
C ASN A 73 -2.16 4.52 1.48
N PRO A 74 -3.07 3.57 1.19
CA PRO A 74 -4.44 3.92 0.82
C PRO A 74 -5.25 4.36 2.04
N PRO A 75 -6.37 5.10 1.85
CA PRO A 75 -7.31 5.34 2.94
C PRO A 75 -7.94 4.00 3.36
N TRP A 76 -7.67 3.57 4.60
CA TRP A 76 -8.07 2.23 5.06
C TRP A 76 -9.58 2.01 5.10
N SER A 77 -10.35 3.08 5.31
CA SER A 77 -11.81 3.00 5.26
C SER A 77 -12.35 2.72 3.85
N LYS A 78 -11.53 2.93 2.82
CA LYS A 78 -11.89 2.74 1.40
C LYS A 78 -11.08 1.63 0.75
N MET A 79 -10.55 0.70 1.54
CA MET A 79 -9.66 -0.37 1.04
C MET A 79 -10.32 -1.16 -0.10
N GLN A 80 -11.62 -1.48 -0.01
CA GLN A 80 -12.30 -2.23 -1.04
C GLN A 80 -12.27 -1.52 -2.40
N VAL A 81 -12.61 -0.23 -2.42
CA VAL A 81 -12.62 0.57 -3.64
C VAL A 81 -11.21 0.67 -4.23
N PHE A 82 -10.22 0.94 -3.40
CA PHE A 82 -8.83 1.06 -3.83
C PHE A 82 -8.27 -0.25 -4.37
N LEU A 83 -8.60 -1.37 -3.75
CA LEU A 83 -8.14 -2.67 -4.23
C LEU A 83 -8.84 -3.07 -5.53
N GLU A 84 -10.16 -2.96 -5.60
CA GLU A 84 -10.90 -3.31 -6.82
C GLU A 84 -10.48 -2.47 -8.01
N HIS A 85 -10.39 -1.14 -7.84
CA HIS A 85 -9.96 -0.28 -8.95
C HIS A 85 -8.49 -0.51 -9.31
N GLY A 86 -7.63 -0.71 -8.31
CA GLY A 86 -6.23 -1.05 -8.54
C GLY A 86 -6.06 -2.31 -9.38
N MET A 87 -6.85 -3.34 -9.10
CA MET A 87 -6.82 -4.59 -9.87
C MET A 87 -7.27 -4.43 -11.32
N LYS A 88 -8.01 -3.36 -11.64
CA LYS A 88 -8.41 -3.04 -13.02
C LYS A 88 -7.31 -2.33 -13.82
N VAL A 89 -6.42 -1.62 -13.15
CA VAL A 89 -5.44 -0.74 -13.82
C VAL A 89 -3.98 -1.17 -13.66
N ALA A 90 -3.65 -2.03 -12.70
CA ALA A 90 -2.26 -2.40 -12.41
C ALA A 90 -2.05 -3.92 -12.46
N ASP A 91 -0.80 -4.32 -12.67
CA ASP A 91 -0.38 -5.73 -12.58
C ASP A 91 0.19 -6.07 -11.19
N ASN A 92 0.75 -5.08 -10.49
CA ASN A 92 1.32 -5.21 -9.15
C ASN A 92 0.77 -4.11 -8.25
N ILE A 93 0.30 -4.48 -7.07
CA ILE A 93 -0.24 -3.54 -6.10
C ILE A 93 0.44 -3.76 -4.76
N VAL A 94 1.01 -2.69 -4.20
CA VAL A 94 1.57 -2.68 -2.84
C VAL A 94 0.82 -1.63 -2.03
N TYR A 95 0.03 -2.08 -1.07
CA TYR A 95 -0.67 -1.19 -0.14
C TYR A 95 -0.12 -1.35 1.27
N LEU A 96 0.20 -0.20 1.90
CA LEU A 96 0.57 -0.14 3.31
C LEU A 96 -0.70 -0.14 4.16
N THR A 97 -0.90 -1.21 4.92
CA THR A 97 -2.10 -1.40 5.74
C THR A 97 -1.86 -2.44 6.83
N THR A 98 -2.78 -2.54 7.77
CA THR A 98 -2.76 -3.68 8.68
C THR A 98 -3.24 -4.93 7.96
N ILE A 99 -2.63 -6.09 8.28
CA ILE A 99 -2.83 -7.33 7.51
C ILE A 99 -4.27 -7.86 7.53
N ASN A 100 -5.05 -7.50 8.55
CA ASN A 100 -6.45 -7.91 8.65
C ASN A 100 -7.32 -7.43 7.48
N HIS A 101 -6.90 -6.38 6.74
CA HIS A 101 -7.60 -5.92 5.55
C HIS A 101 -7.52 -6.91 4.38
N TYR A 102 -6.59 -7.89 4.42
CA TYR A 102 -6.38 -8.86 3.35
C TYR A 102 -6.81 -10.28 3.68
N THR A 103 -7.18 -10.58 4.93
CA THR A 103 -7.34 -11.95 5.42
C THR A 103 -8.79 -12.39 5.57
N THR A 104 -9.76 -11.60 5.12
CA THR A 104 -11.17 -12.00 5.14
C THR A 104 -11.52 -12.85 3.91
N LYS A 105 -12.50 -13.75 4.06
CA LYS A 105 -13.03 -14.55 2.95
C LYS A 105 -13.44 -13.68 1.76
N LYS A 106 -14.16 -12.59 2.06
CA LYS A 106 -14.64 -11.67 1.02
C LYS A 106 -13.48 -11.08 0.22
N ARG A 107 -12.44 -10.61 0.92
CA ARG A 107 -11.29 -9.99 0.27
C ARG A 107 -10.54 -10.97 -0.63
N ILE A 108 -10.33 -12.19 -0.14
CA ILE A 108 -9.66 -13.26 -0.89
C ILE A 108 -10.47 -13.61 -2.14
N ARG A 109 -11.79 -13.73 -2.01
CA ARG A 109 -12.67 -14.01 -3.15
C ARG A 109 -12.63 -12.89 -4.18
N ASP A 110 -12.69 -11.63 -3.74
CA ASP A 110 -12.65 -10.47 -4.63
C ASP A 110 -11.33 -10.42 -5.42
N MET A 111 -10.20 -10.70 -4.77
CA MET A 111 -8.90 -10.79 -5.44
C MET A 111 -8.89 -11.89 -6.51
N ARG A 112 -9.38 -13.08 -6.19
CA ARG A 112 -9.46 -14.20 -7.14
C ARG A 112 -10.32 -13.86 -8.35
N ASN A 113 -11.42 -13.12 -8.16
CA ASN A 113 -12.28 -12.70 -9.25
C ASN A 113 -11.57 -11.80 -10.27
N TYR A 114 -10.53 -11.10 -9.85
CA TYR A 114 -9.68 -10.27 -10.72
C TYR A 114 -8.39 -10.97 -11.15
N ASN A 115 -8.24 -12.25 -10.82
CA ASN A 115 -7.02 -13.03 -11.08
C ASN A 115 -5.79 -12.48 -10.33
N PHE A 116 -6.00 -11.98 -9.10
CA PHE A 116 -4.94 -11.51 -8.22
C PHE A 116 -4.76 -12.44 -7.03
N ALA A 117 -3.54 -12.52 -6.53
CA ALA A 117 -3.22 -13.22 -5.29
C ALA A 117 -2.16 -12.46 -4.51
N ILE A 118 -2.13 -12.67 -3.19
CA ILE A 118 -1.07 -12.13 -2.34
C ILE A 118 0.23 -12.87 -2.67
N LYS A 119 1.27 -12.11 -3.00
CA LYS A 119 2.61 -12.63 -3.28
C LYS A 119 3.53 -12.47 -2.07
N GLU A 120 3.48 -11.33 -1.41
CA GLU A 120 4.35 -11.04 -0.28
C GLU A 120 3.67 -10.14 0.74
N ILE A 121 3.93 -10.43 2.02
CA ILE A 121 3.54 -9.59 3.16
C ILE A 121 4.84 -9.09 3.79
N TYR A 122 5.20 -7.85 3.51
CA TYR A 122 6.41 -7.22 4.04
C TYR A 122 6.07 -6.48 5.33
N CYS A 123 6.36 -7.10 6.48
CA CYS A 123 6.03 -6.57 7.79
C CYS A 123 6.94 -5.40 8.16
N VAL A 124 6.37 -4.33 8.65
CA VAL A 124 7.08 -3.12 9.08
C VAL A 124 6.64 -2.73 10.48
N SER A 125 7.48 -1.94 11.17
CA SER A 125 7.10 -1.39 12.47
C SER A 125 6.08 -0.27 12.29
N THR A 126 5.07 -0.25 13.16
CA THR A 126 4.12 0.87 13.22
C THR A 126 4.87 2.13 13.64
N PRO A 127 4.78 3.23 12.86
CA PRO A 127 5.35 4.50 13.28
C PRO A 127 4.78 4.98 14.62
N SER A 128 5.53 5.83 15.31
CA SER A 128 5.07 6.42 16.56
C SER A 128 3.87 7.36 16.33
N LYS A 129 3.17 7.69 17.40
CA LYS A 129 2.05 8.65 17.35
C LYS A 129 2.47 9.93 16.58
N PRO A 130 1.60 10.53 15.78
CA PRO A 130 0.14 10.32 15.72
C PRO A 130 -0.34 9.13 14.84
N TRP A 131 0.55 8.27 14.35
CA TRP A 131 0.12 7.08 13.60
C TRP A 131 -0.76 6.18 14.47
N PRO A 132 -1.86 5.60 13.92
CA PRO A 132 -2.74 4.74 14.69
C PRO A 132 -1.99 3.54 15.31
N GLN A 133 -2.14 3.35 16.61
CA GLN A 133 -1.54 2.24 17.36
C GLN A 133 -2.56 1.11 17.49
N LEU A 134 -2.72 0.32 16.41
CA LEU A 134 -3.66 -0.79 16.36
C LEU A 134 -2.96 -2.10 16.73
N GLY A 135 -3.74 -3.06 17.23
CA GLY A 135 -3.20 -4.37 17.64
C GLY A 135 -2.87 -5.31 16.49
N PHE A 136 -3.05 -4.88 15.23
CA PHE A 136 -2.74 -5.68 14.06
C PHE A 136 -1.39 -5.30 13.47
N GLN A 137 -0.71 -6.28 12.87
CA GLN A 137 0.58 -6.06 12.21
C GLN A 137 0.41 -5.12 11.01
N LEU A 138 1.23 -4.07 10.97
CA LEU A 138 1.36 -3.20 9.79
C LEU A 138 2.28 -3.86 8.76
N ALA A 139 1.87 -3.84 7.51
CA ALA A 139 2.66 -4.43 6.42
C ALA A 139 2.41 -3.71 5.09
N ALA A 140 3.41 -3.78 4.23
CA ALA A 140 3.23 -3.50 2.81
C ALA A 140 2.88 -4.82 2.13
N VAL A 141 1.63 -4.95 1.68
CA VAL A 141 1.12 -6.19 1.11
C VAL A 141 1.16 -6.09 -0.41
N HIS A 142 1.94 -6.98 -1.02
CA HIS A 142 2.07 -7.07 -2.47
C HIS A 142 1.09 -8.11 -3.02
N THR A 143 0.19 -7.66 -3.88
CA THR A 143 -0.65 -8.55 -4.69
C THR A 143 -0.26 -8.44 -6.16
N GLN A 144 -0.34 -9.55 -6.88
CA GLN A 144 0.11 -9.61 -8.27
C GLN A 144 -0.90 -10.35 -9.13
N LYS A 145 -1.14 -9.81 -10.32
CA LYS A 145 -2.00 -10.44 -11.31
C LYS A 145 -1.38 -11.74 -11.81
N GLY A 146 -2.18 -12.82 -11.83
CA GLY A 146 -1.75 -14.12 -12.32
C GLY A 146 -0.78 -14.87 -11.42
N TYR A 147 -0.53 -14.41 -10.20
CA TYR A 147 0.38 -15.10 -9.28
C TYR A 147 -0.26 -16.37 -8.71
N GLU A 148 0.48 -17.47 -8.78
CA GLU A 148 0.01 -18.81 -8.34
C GLU A 148 0.88 -19.43 -7.25
N GLY A 149 1.96 -18.77 -6.83
CA GLY A 149 2.87 -19.28 -5.81
C GLY A 149 2.34 -19.15 -4.38
N GLY A 150 3.14 -19.56 -3.43
CA GLY A 150 2.88 -19.35 -2.00
C GLY A 150 3.08 -17.90 -1.58
N ILE A 151 2.63 -17.56 -0.38
CA ILE A 151 2.79 -16.22 0.18
C ILE A 151 4.10 -16.16 0.96
N ASP A 152 4.99 -15.23 0.59
CA ASP A 152 6.19 -14.94 1.37
C ASP A 152 5.84 -13.95 2.46
N MET A 153 6.23 -14.25 3.69
CA MET A 153 6.12 -13.31 4.81
C MET A 153 7.53 -12.88 5.22
N THR A 154 7.83 -11.62 5.01
CA THR A 154 9.16 -11.03 5.20
C THR A 154 9.08 -9.88 6.18
N TYR A 155 10.24 -9.43 6.66
CA TYR A 155 10.31 -8.42 7.72
C TYR A 155 11.32 -7.35 7.34
N SER A 156 10.94 -6.08 7.51
CA SER A 156 11.86 -4.97 7.32
C SER A 156 13.03 -5.09 8.30
N CYS A 157 14.25 -4.81 7.83
CA CYS A 157 15.41 -4.76 8.70
C CYS A 157 15.28 -3.66 9.76
N LEU A 158 14.49 -2.62 9.50
CA LEU A 158 14.21 -1.56 10.46
C LEU A 158 13.38 -2.07 11.66
N LEU A 159 12.60 -3.14 11.47
CA LEU A 159 11.84 -3.78 12.54
C LEU A 159 12.75 -4.33 13.63
N TYR A 160 13.92 -4.81 13.26
CA TYR A 160 14.88 -5.44 14.17
C TYR A 160 15.91 -4.47 14.77
N THR A 161 15.98 -3.24 14.25
CA THR A 161 16.91 -2.22 14.74
C THR A 161 16.34 -1.35 15.85
N SER A 162 15.03 -1.39 16.05
CA SER A 162 14.38 -0.69 17.16
C SER A 162 14.62 -1.47 18.46
N PRO A 163 15.14 -0.84 19.54
CA PRO A 163 15.29 -1.52 20.83
C PRO A 163 13.95 -2.03 21.32
N SER A 164 13.92 -3.30 21.75
CA SER A 164 12.74 -3.84 22.41
C SER A 164 12.54 -3.15 23.76
N PRO A 165 11.30 -2.83 24.17
CA PRO A 165 11.05 -2.30 25.51
C PRO A 165 11.47 -3.24 26.65
N ARG A 166 11.83 -4.49 26.33
CA ARG A 166 12.28 -5.51 27.30
C ARG A 166 13.80 -5.63 27.37
N ASP A 167 14.49 -4.98 26.47
CA ASP A 167 15.94 -4.95 26.44
C ASP A 167 16.45 -3.72 27.22
#